data_3becfab10c934458d3df1d83c69928d3
#
_entry.id   3becfab10c934458d3df1d83c69928d3
#
_cell.length_a   1.000
_cell.length_b   1.000
_cell.length_c   1.000
_cell.angle_alpha   90.00
_cell.angle_beta   90.00
_cell.angle_gamma   90.00
#
_symmetry.space_group_name_H-M   'P 1'
#
loop_
_entity.id
_entity.type
_entity.pdbx_description
1 polymer ?
#
loop_
_entity_poly.entity_id
_entity_poly.type
_entity_poly.pdbx_seq_one_letter_code
_entity_poly.pdbx_strand_id
1 'polypeptide(L)'
;EMIFHPYAFGESREDRISSIGSGFIIDERGFVVTNYHVIKNAEIIEIIMSDGRIFPARYVGSHERADIALLKIPSEDKFTPAFLGNSDEIEVGDWAIAVGSPYGLEKTFTVGVVSAKSREDLDETGQTHIQTDTAINPGSSGGPLLNIYGEVVGINRMIRSSSGASAGIGFAIPINYAKRVLRQIEQNVGQNIRPATLGVMATTPLPDHRKSLGIPNDAVGVLVYDIEPNSAAEKGGLRRYDFIEGANGLSVRHINDLREQVGLVGLGGVLRLKILRDTQEMELSIPLVEAAYQKGK
;
A
#
# COMPACT_ATOMS: atom_id res chain seq x y z
N GLU A 1 -11.90 -16.98 -1.59
CA GLU A 1 -12.48 -15.87 -0.84
C GLU A 1 -12.55 -16.22 0.63
N MET A 2 -12.22 -15.29 1.49
CA MET A 2 -12.16 -15.52 2.92
C MET A 2 -12.80 -14.34 3.66
N ILE A 3 -13.59 -14.64 4.68
CA ILE A 3 -14.20 -13.67 5.57
C ILE A 3 -13.35 -13.64 6.85
N PHE A 4 -12.94 -12.45 7.30
CA PHE A 4 -12.23 -12.28 8.54
C PHE A 4 -13.19 -11.85 9.63
N HIS A 5 -13.14 -12.54 10.77
CA HIS A 5 -13.78 -12.12 11.99
C HIS A 5 -12.69 -11.89 13.06
N PRO A 6 -12.12 -10.70 13.20
CA PRO A 6 -11.30 -10.39 14.34
C PRO A 6 -12.19 -10.20 15.57
N TYR A 7 -11.92 -10.94 16.63
CA TYR A 7 -12.61 -10.81 17.91
C TYR A 7 -11.68 -10.16 18.94
N ALA A 8 -12.18 -9.15 19.64
CA ALA A 8 -11.59 -8.72 20.90
C ALA A 8 -12.27 -9.46 22.06
N PHE A 9 -11.50 -9.92 23.05
CA PHE A 9 -12.05 -10.60 24.23
C PHE A 9 -12.80 -9.60 25.13
N GLY A 10 -14.12 -9.81 25.28
CA GLY A 10 -14.96 -9.21 26.32
C GLY A 10 -15.69 -10.32 27.08
N GLU A 11 -16.03 -10.10 28.36
CA GLU A 11 -16.69 -11.09 29.22
C GLU A 11 -18.13 -11.43 28.82
N SER A 12 -18.72 -10.72 27.83
CA SER A 12 -20.04 -11.03 27.25
C SER A 12 -19.98 -11.07 25.72
N ARG A 13 -20.85 -11.88 25.12
CA ARG A 13 -20.96 -12.06 23.67
C ARG A 13 -21.35 -10.77 22.92
N GLU A 14 -21.90 -9.78 23.63
CA GLU A 14 -22.39 -8.51 23.10
C GLU A 14 -21.30 -7.42 23.02
N ASP A 15 -20.18 -7.55 23.74
CA ASP A 15 -19.09 -6.56 23.78
C ASP A 15 -17.96 -6.87 22.78
N ARG A 16 -18.11 -7.86 21.89
CA ARG A 16 -17.11 -8.22 20.89
C ARG A 16 -17.22 -7.28 19.70
N ILE A 17 -16.29 -6.34 19.60
CA ILE A 17 -16.12 -5.56 18.37
C ILE A 17 -15.57 -6.52 17.31
N SER A 18 -16.43 -6.96 16.39
CA SER A 18 -16.02 -7.75 15.23
C SER A 18 -15.82 -6.81 14.04
N SER A 19 -14.64 -6.80 13.46
CA SER A 19 -14.41 -6.24 12.14
C SER A 19 -14.58 -7.35 11.11
N ILE A 20 -15.23 -7.06 9.98
CA ILE A 20 -15.41 -8.00 8.88
C ILE A 20 -14.64 -7.47 7.68
N GLY A 21 -13.88 -8.34 7.04
CA GLY A 21 -13.17 -8.02 5.82
C GLY A 21 -12.98 -9.26 4.95
N SER A 22 -12.31 -9.08 3.84
CA SER A 22 -12.01 -10.13 2.88
C SER A 22 -10.50 -10.34 2.73
N GLY A 23 -10.10 -11.42 2.09
CA GLY A 23 -8.73 -11.69 1.73
C GLY A 23 -8.63 -12.76 0.65
N PHE A 24 -7.42 -13.09 0.26
CA PHE A 24 -7.17 -14.15 -0.70
C PHE A 24 -5.84 -14.86 -0.42
N ILE A 25 -5.80 -16.15 -0.73
CA ILE A 25 -4.60 -16.99 -0.58
C ILE A 25 -3.64 -16.69 -1.73
N ILE A 26 -2.36 -16.56 -1.42
CA ILE A 26 -1.31 -16.24 -2.39
C ILE A 26 -0.34 -17.39 -2.67
N ASP A 27 -0.37 -18.46 -1.85
CA ASP A 27 0.41 -19.67 -2.11
C ASP A 27 -0.25 -20.93 -1.53
N GLU A 28 0.21 -22.11 -2.00
CA GLU A 28 -0.32 -23.40 -1.57
C GLU A 28 -0.16 -23.68 -0.07
N ARG A 29 0.77 -23.01 0.61
CA ARG A 29 1.02 -23.17 2.05
C ARG A 29 -0.03 -22.46 2.91
N GLY A 30 -0.90 -21.65 2.29
CA GLY A 30 -1.96 -20.92 2.97
C GLY A 30 -1.53 -19.58 3.55
N PHE A 31 -0.64 -18.87 2.86
CA PHE A 31 -0.43 -17.45 3.13
C PHE A 31 -1.58 -16.64 2.53
N VAL A 32 -2.05 -15.67 3.30
CA VAL A 32 -3.25 -14.89 3.02
C VAL A 32 -2.95 -13.42 3.09
N VAL A 33 -3.38 -12.69 2.06
CA VAL A 33 -3.28 -11.24 2.00
C VAL A 33 -4.63 -10.63 2.34
N THR A 34 -4.59 -9.56 3.14
CA THR A 34 -5.73 -8.69 3.46
C THR A 34 -5.24 -7.26 3.71
N ASN A 35 -6.15 -6.32 4.00
CA ASN A 35 -5.77 -5.00 4.46
C ASN A 35 -5.37 -5.00 5.94
N TYR A 36 -4.41 -4.14 6.30
CA TYR A 36 -3.99 -3.95 7.68
C TYR A 36 -5.13 -3.44 8.56
N HIS A 37 -5.91 -2.46 8.08
CA HIS A 37 -7.02 -1.90 8.86
C HIS A 37 -8.09 -2.94 9.21
N VAL A 38 -8.23 -4.03 8.44
CA VAL A 38 -9.17 -5.12 8.73
C VAL A 38 -8.77 -5.89 9.99
N ILE A 39 -7.46 -6.06 10.22
CA ILE A 39 -6.93 -6.85 11.34
C ILE A 39 -6.33 -5.98 12.45
N LYS A 40 -6.32 -4.66 12.28
CA LYS A 40 -5.79 -3.73 13.29
C LYS A 40 -6.53 -3.91 14.61
N ASN A 41 -5.77 -4.11 15.69
CA ASN A 41 -6.25 -4.37 17.05
C ASN A 41 -7.02 -5.70 17.23
N ALA A 42 -6.94 -6.63 16.27
CA ALA A 42 -7.51 -7.95 16.44
C ALA A 42 -6.64 -8.82 17.37
N GLU A 43 -7.24 -9.39 18.40
CA GLU A 43 -6.58 -10.37 19.28
C GLU A 43 -6.65 -11.78 18.68
N ILE A 44 -7.75 -12.09 18.00
CA ILE A 44 -8.00 -13.37 17.32
C ILE A 44 -8.42 -13.07 15.89
N ILE A 45 -7.85 -13.81 14.96
CA ILE A 45 -8.18 -13.73 13.54
C ILE A 45 -8.66 -15.10 13.09
N GLU A 46 -9.87 -15.18 12.57
CA GLU A 46 -10.43 -16.38 11.96
C GLU A 46 -10.65 -16.14 10.46
N ILE A 47 -10.35 -17.15 9.67
CA ILE A 47 -10.54 -17.16 8.22
C ILE A 47 -11.64 -18.16 7.91
N ILE A 48 -12.72 -17.67 7.30
CA ILE A 48 -13.80 -18.52 6.79
C ILE A 48 -13.57 -18.69 5.29
N MET A 49 -13.38 -19.93 4.89
CA MET A 49 -13.20 -20.29 3.48
C MET A 49 -14.53 -20.30 2.74
N SER A 50 -14.45 -20.24 1.41
CA SER A 50 -15.62 -20.29 0.53
C SER A 50 -16.41 -21.61 0.61
N ASP A 51 -15.81 -22.67 1.13
CA ASP A 51 -16.46 -23.96 1.38
C ASP A 51 -17.03 -24.08 2.80
N GLY A 52 -16.95 -23.03 3.60
CA GLY A 52 -17.46 -22.96 4.98
C GLY A 52 -16.46 -23.45 6.03
N ARG A 53 -15.28 -23.95 5.67
CA ARG A 53 -14.26 -24.30 6.65
C ARG A 53 -13.73 -23.06 7.36
N ILE A 54 -13.49 -23.19 8.67
CA ILE A 54 -12.98 -22.09 9.50
C ILE A 54 -11.59 -22.46 10.00
N PHE A 55 -10.66 -21.54 9.84
CA PHE A 55 -9.27 -21.70 10.29
C PHE A 55 -8.87 -20.53 11.19
N PRO A 56 -8.16 -20.80 12.31
CA PRO A 56 -7.45 -19.73 12.99
C PRO A 56 -6.32 -19.22 12.08
N ALA A 57 -6.05 -17.94 12.12
CA ALA A 57 -4.93 -17.37 11.37
C ALA A 57 -3.85 -16.83 12.31
N ARG A 58 -2.60 -16.98 11.89
CA ARG A 58 -1.45 -16.37 12.58
C ARG A 58 -1.02 -15.12 11.83
N TYR A 59 -0.78 -14.06 12.58
CA TYR A 59 -0.17 -12.85 12.05
C TYR A 59 1.27 -13.12 11.63
N VAL A 60 1.61 -12.80 10.38
CA VAL A 60 2.98 -12.91 9.85
C VAL A 60 3.67 -11.55 9.86
N GLY A 61 2.95 -10.49 9.52
CA GLY A 61 3.44 -9.13 9.52
C GLY A 61 2.51 -8.20 8.75
N SER A 62 2.78 -6.91 8.83
CA SER A 62 1.99 -5.91 8.11
C SER A 62 2.82 -4.68 7.76
N HIS A 63 2.28 -3.89 6.85
CA HIS A 63 2.80 -2.59 6.50
C HIS A 63 1.68 -1.55 6.63
N GLU A 64 1.71 -0.75 7.70
CA GLU A 64 0.61 0.14 8.06
C GLU A 64 0.30 1.17 6.96
N ARG A 65 1.34 1.85 6.44
CA ARG A 65 1.16 2.87 5.39
C ARG A 65 0.61 2.28 4.09
N ALA A 66 1.03 1.07 3.73
CA ALA A 66 0.55 0.39 2.54
C ALA A 66 -0.84 -0.21 2.73
N ASP A 67 -1.30 -0.29 3.97
CA ASP A 67 -2.55 -0.94 4.37
C ASP A 67 -2.61 -2.42 3.91
N ILE A 68 -1.50 -3.14 4.07
CA ILE A 68 -1.37 -4.55 3.70
C ILE A 68 -0.95 -5.36 4.91
N ALA A 69 -1.58 -6.51 5.09
CA ALA A 69 -1.21 -7.51 6.09
C ALA A 69 -1.08 -8.90 5.46
N LEU A 70 -0.15 -9.67 5.99
CA LEU A 70 0.09 -11.05 5.64
C LEU A 70 -0.24 -11.93 6.83
N LEU A 71 -1.09 -12.92 6.59
CA LEU A 71 -1.53 -13.92 7.55
C LEU A 71 -1.10 -15.31 7.08
N LYS A 72 -1.11 -16.29 7.99
CA LYS A 72 -0.83 -17.69 7.71
C LYS A 72 -1.90 -18.58 8.34
N ILE A 73 -2.53 -19.42 7.53
CA ILE A 73 -3.36 -20.53 8.01
C ILE A 73 -2.42 -21.64 8.48
N PRO A 74 -2.42 -22.01 9.77
CA PRO A 74 -1.55 -23.06 10.31
C PRO A 74 -2.18 -24.44 10.07
N SER A 75 -2.27 -24.84 8.80
CA SER A 75 -2.77 -26.16 8.37
C SER A 75 -1.74 -26.83 7.45
N GLU A 76 -1.77 -28.15 7.41
CA GLU A 76 -1.02 -28.98 6.46
C GLU A 76 -1.78 -29.16 5.14
N ASP A 77 -3.01 -28.70 5.06
CA ASP A 77 -3.78 -28.71 3.83
C ASP A 77 -3.09 -27.88 2.74
N LYS A 78 -3.22 -28.33 1.51
CA LYS A 78 -2.86 -27.54 0.35
C LYS A 78 -4.03 -26.64 -0.05
N PHE A 79 -3.72 -25.40 -0.30
CA PHE A 79 -4.68 -24.39 -0.71
C PHE A 79 -4.48 -24.02 -2.19
N THR A 80 -5.56 -23.62 -2.85
CA THR A 80 -5.47 -23.08 -4.21
C THR A 80 -5.19 -21.58 -4.15
N PRO A 81 -4.02 -21.13 -4.61
CA PRO A 81 -3.71 -19.70 -4.58
C PRO A 81 -4.41 -18.94 -5.71
N ALA A 82 -4.66 -17.65 -5.47
CA ALA A 82 -5.03 -16.72 -6.53
C ALA A 82 -3.81 -16.40 -7.41
N PHE A 83 -4.04 -16.26 -8.72
CA PHE A 83 -3.00 -15.81 -9.64
C PHE A 83 -2.80 -14.31 -9.52
N LEU A 84 -1.56 -13.89 -9.22
CA LEU A 84 -1.21 -12.48 -9.11
C LEU A 84 -0.79 -11.95 -10.49
N GLY A 85 -1.64 -11.14 -11.08
CA GLY A 85 -1.44 -10.51 -12.39
C GLY A 85 -0.42 -9.37 -12.38
N ASN A 86 -0.50 -8.50 -13.37
CA ASN A 86 0.37 -7.34 -13.53
C ASN A 86 -0.45 -6.04 -13.58
N SER A 87 -0.39 -5.24 -12.51
CA SER A 87 -1.14 -3.98 -12.43
C SER A 87 -0.58 -2.86 -13.31
N ASP A 88 0.63 -3.01 -13.87
CA ASP A 88 1.20 -2.02 -14.76
C ASP A 88 0.61 -2.13 -16.18
N GLU A 89 0.10 -3.31 -16.55
CA GLU A 89 -0.49 -3.61 -17.86
C GLU A 89 -1.97 -3.27 -17.99
N ILE A 90 -2.69 -3.03 -16.85
CA ILE A 90 -4.09 -2.64 -16.92
C ILE A 90 -4.25 -1.29 -17.60
N GLU A 91 -5.36 -1.10 -18.32
CA GLU A 91 -5.71 0.14 -18.97
C GLU A 91 -7.05 0.69 -18.47
N VAL A 92 -7.26 2.00 -18.60
CA VAL A 92 -8.55 2.63 -18.32
C VAL A 92 -9.59 2.09 -19.31
N GLY A 93 -10.71 1.60 -18.77
CA GLY A 93 -11.75 0.92 -19.53
C GLY A 93 -11.68 -0.61 -19.46
N ASP A 94 -10.60 -1.20 -18.94
CA ASP A 94 -10.52 -2.64 -18.71
C ASP A 94 -11.56 -3.09 -17.69
N TRP A 95 -12.11 -4.27 -17.91
CA TRP A 95 -13.01 -4.88 -16.94
C TRP A 95 -12.32 -5.14 -15.61
N ALA A 96 -13.02 -4.80 -14.54
CA ALA A 96 -12.59 -5.04 -13.17
C ALA A 96 -13.68 -5.78 -12.41
N ILE A 97 -13.28 -6.83 -11.67
CA ILE A 97 -14.19 -7.68 -10.90
C ILE A 97 -13.71 -7.61 -9.44
N ALA A 98 -14.48 -6.97 -8.58
CA ALA A 98 -14.20 -7.00 -7.15
C ALA A 98 -14.85 -8.21 -6.50
N VAL A 99 -14.08 -8.91 -5.69
CA VAL A 99 -14.55 -10.06 -4.92
C VAL A 99 -14.43 -9.75 -3.45
N GLY A 100 -15.46 -10.09 -2.68
CA GLY A 100 -15.48 -9.85 -1.26
C GLY A 100 -16.74 -10.35 -0.59
N SER A 101 -16.83 -10.06 0.72
CA SER A 101 -17.98 -10.38 1.55
C SER A 101 -18.59 -9.11 2.16
N PRO A 102 -19.22 -8.26 1.33
CA PRO A 102 -19.81 -7.02 1.83
C PRO A 102 -20.88 -7.33 2.88
N TYR A 103 -20.80 -6.61 4.01
CA TYR A 103 -21.72 -6.77 5.14
C TYR A 103 -21.82 -8.21 5.70
N GLY A 104 -20.78 -9.05 5.47
CA GLY A 104 -20.83 -10.46 5.86
C GLY A 104 -21.67 -11.37 4.96
N LEU A 105 -22.15 -10.83 3.83
CA LEU A 105 -22.82 -11.62 2.81
C LEU A 105 -21.79 -12.44 2.04
N GLU A 106 -21.99 -13.76 2.00
CA GLU A 106 -21.04 -14.67 1.36
C GLU A 106 -20.87 -14.40 -0.14
N LYS A 107 -19.63 -14.52 -0.62
CA LYS A 107 -19.25 -14.64 -2.05
C LYS A 107 -19.90 -13.62 -2.97
N THR A 108 -19.66 -12.35 -2.76
CA THR A 108 -20.18 -11.30 -3.64
C THR A 108 -19.15 -10.94 -4.70
N PHE A 109 -19.60 -11.00 -5.96
CA PHE A 109 -18.86 -10.50 -7.12
C PHE A 109 -19.56 -9.24 -7.62
N THR A 110 -18.79 -8.19 -7.82
CA THR A 110 -19.27 -6.96 -8.49
C THR A 110 -18.38 -6.68 -9.68
N VAL A 111 -18.99 -6.21 -10.78
CA VAL A 111 -18.29 -5.98 -12.05
C VAL A 111 -18.41 -4.53 -12.44
N GLY A 112 -17.33 -3.97 -12.92
CA GLY A 112 -17.19 -2.61 -13.41
C GLY A 112 -15.97 -2.50 -14.30
N VAL A 113 -15.38 -1.31 -14.35
CA VAL A 113 -14.19 -1.03 -15.15
C VAL A 113 -13.13 -0.30 -14.33
N VAL A 114 -11.90 -0.31 -14.82
CA VAL A 114 -10.83 0.58 -14.36
C VAL A 114 -11.17 2.00 -14.81
N SER A 115 -11.50 2.87 -13.87
CA SER A 115 -11.87 4.27 -14.14
C SER A 115 -10.65 5.19 -14.23
N ALA A 116 -9.57 4.89 -13.50
CA ALA A 116 -8.29 5.59 -13.59
C ALA A 116 -7.16 4.72 -13.04
N LYS A 117 -5.94 4.98 -13.54
CA LYS A 117 -4.68 4.44 -12.99
C LYS A 117 -4.00 5.53 -12.16
N SER A 118 -3.21 5.10 -11.19
CA SER A 118 -2.30 5.98 -10.43
C SER A 118 -3.00 7.20 -9.80
N ARG A 119 -4.18 6.98 -9.17
CA ARG A 119 -4.79 8.02 -8.35
C ARG A 119 -3.94 8.24 -7.11
N GLU A 120 -3.42 9.45 -7.04
CA GLU A 120 -2.65 10.00 -5.93
C GLU A 120 -3.58 10.94 -5.14
N ASP A 121 -3.13 11.46 -4.03
CA ASP A 121 -3.87 12.45 -3.21
C ASP A 121 -5.22 11.95 -2.63
N LEU A 122 -5.40 10.64 -2.50
CA LEU A 122 -6.56 10.07 -1.83
C LEU A 122 -6.42 10.14 -0.30
N ASP A 123 -5.18 10.05 0.15
CA ASP A 123 -4.78 10.14 1.55
C ASP A 123 -3.36 10.75 1.66
N GLU A 124 -2.93 11.01 2.88
CA GLU A 124 -1.61 11.59 3.17
C GLU A 124 -0.45 10.63 2.87
N THR A 125 -0.73 9.39 2.48
CA THR A 125 0.31 8.39 2.22
C THR A 125 1.05 8.64 0.90
N GLY A 126 0.43 9.34 -0.07
CA GLY A 126 0.94 9.51 -1.42
C GLY A 126 1.05 8.20 -2.20
N GLN A 127 0.34 7.17 -1.75
CA GLN A 127 0.26 5.88 -2.43
C GLN A 127 -0.65 5.99 -3.66
N THR A 128 -0.22 5.42 -4.77
CA THR A 128 -1.05 5.32 -5.97
C THR A 128 -2.09 4.22 -5.83
N HIS A 129 -3.29 4.46 -6.38
CA HIS A 129 -4.40 3.51 -6.35
C HIS A 129 -5.00 3.33 -7.74
N ILE A 130 -5.54 2.14 -7.98
CA ILE A 130 -6.45 1.88 -9.10
C ILE A 130 -7.82 2.40 -8.70
N GLN A 131 -8.42 3.27 -9.50
CA GLN A 131 -9.81 3.68 -9.33
C GLN A 131 -10.70 2.77 -10.19
N THR A 132 -11.83 2.35 -9.65
CA THR A 132 -12.84 1.54 -10.34
C THR A 132 -14.25 1.99 -9.97
N ASP A 133 -15.20 1.80 -10.84
CA ASP A 133 -16.63 1.95 -10.56
C ASP A 133 -17.29 0.65 -10.06
N THR A 134 -16.51 -0.42 -9.97
CA THR A 134 -16.91 -1.68 -9.34
C THR A 134 -17.43 -1.41 -7.93
N ALA A 135 -18.59 -1.95 -7.59
CA ALA A 135 -19.18 -1.70 -6.27
C ALA A 135 -18.34 -2.36 -5.16
N ILE A 136 -17.57 -1.54 -4.45
CA ILE A 136 -16.83 -1.91 -3.24
C ILE A 136 -17.62 -1.38 -2.04
N ASN A 137 -17.85 -2.22 -1.04
CA ASN A 137 -18.59 -1.87 0.17
C ASN A 137 -17.84 -2.38 1.41
N PRO A 138 -18.18 -1.90 2.64
CA PRO A 138 -17.64 -2.43 3.88
C PRO A 138 -17.73 -3.95 3.93
N GLY A 139 -16.63 -4.63 4.21
CA GLY A 139 -16.47 -6.08 4.12
C GLY A 139 -15.76 -6.56 2.85
N SER A 140 -15.76 -5.79 1.75
CA SER A 140 -14.97 -6.11 0.56
C SER A 140 -13.47 -5.76 0.71
N SER A 141 -13.11 -4.95 1.71
CA SER A 141 -11.72 -4.53 1.99
C SER A 141 -10.83 -5.75 2.21
N GLY A 142 -9.67 -5.77 1.56
CA GLY A 142 -8.70 -6.88 1.58
C GLY A 142 -8.97 -7.97 0.53
N GLY A 143 -10.15 -8.01 -0.07
CA GLY A 143 -10.47 -8.90 -1.17
C GLY A 143 -9.78 -8.51 -2.48
N PRO A 144 -9.68 -9.42 -3.47
CA PRO A 144 -9.02 -9.16 -4.72
C PRO A 144 -9.88 -8.30 -5.67
N LEU A 145 -9.22 -7.45 -6.44
CA LEU A 145 -9.72 -6.88 -7.69
C LEU A 145 -9.11 -7.69 -8.83
N LEU A 146 -9.95 -8.32 -9.65
CA LEU A 146 -9.52 -9.22 -10.72
C LEU A 146 -9.70 -8.57 -12.09
N ASN A 147 -8.88 -9.00 -13.06
CA ASN A 147 -9.13 -8.79 -14.48
C ASN A 147 -10.06 -9.90 -15.02
N ILE A 148 -10.38 -9.85 -16.31
CA ILE A 148 -11.24 -10.87 -17.00
C ILE A 148 -10.62 -12.26 -17.07
N TYR A 149 -9.31 -12.40 -16.83
CA TYR A 149 -8.61 -13.68 -16.81
C TYR A 149 -8.61 -14.32 -15.41
N GLY A 150 -9.22 -13.65 -14.42
CA GLY A 150 -9.22 -14.09 -13.02
C GLY A 150 -7.92 -13.82 -12.27
N GLU A 151 -7.04 -12.99 -12.81
CA GLU A 151 -5.79 -12.61 -12.17
C GLU A 151 -6.01 -11.40 -11.26
N VAL A 152 -5.39 -11.41 -10.09
CA VAL A 152 -5.45 -10.31 -9.13
C VAL A 152 -4.61 -9.15 -9.65
N VAL A 153 -5.25 -8.02 -9.97
CA VAL A 153 -4.60 -6.77 -10.39
C VAL A 153 -4.58 -5.71 -9.28
N GLY A 154 -5.37 -5.92 -8.22
CA GLY A 154 -5.39 -5.03 -7.06
C GLY A 154 -5.98 -5.67 -5.81
N ILE A 155 -5.87 -4.96 -4.67
CA ILE A 155 -6.48 -5.31 -3.39
C ILE A 155 -7.51 -4.24 -3.09
N ASN A 156 -8.79 -4.61 -2.97
CA ASN A 156 -9.87 -3.68 -2.63
C ASN A 156 -9.55 -3.00 -1.29
N ARG A 157 -9.62 -1.67 -1.22
CA ARG A 157 -9.21 -0.95 -0.03
C ARG A 157 -10.32 -0.07 0.55
N MET A 158 -10.79 0.90 -0.22
CA MET A 158 -11.71 1.92 0.26
C MET A 158 -12.64 2.40 -0.83
N ILE A 159 -13.67 3.12 -0.40
CA ILE A 159 -14.57 3.91 -1.26
C ILE A 159 -14.49 5.37 -0.89
N ARG A 160 -14.79 6.25 -1.84
CA ARG A 160 -15.07 7.66 -1.57
C ARG A 160 -16.58 7.87 -1.67
N SER A 161 -17.22 8.03 -0.51
CA SER A 161 -18.68 8.14 -0.43
C SER A 161 -19.09 8.99 0.77
N SER A 162 -20.13 9.77 0.62
CA SER A 162 -20.73 10.52 1.72
C SER A 162 -21.69 9.68 2.57
N SER A 163 -22.16 8.55 2.04
CA SER A 163 -23.12 7.66 2.70
C SER A 163 -22.49 6.42 3.35
N GLY A 164 -21.18 6.18 3.11
CA GLY A 164 -20.51 4.95 3.54
C GLY A 164 -20.79 3.72 2.65
N ALA A 165 -21.65 3.84 1.63
CA ALA A 165 -21.91 2.81 0.63
C ALA A 165 -21.27 3.19 -0.71
N SER A 166 -21.07 2.23 -1.62
CA SER A 166 -20.50 2.48 -2.94
C SER A 166 -21.32 3.53 -3.72
N ALA A 167 -20.62 4.54 -4.22
CA ALA A 167 -21.15 5.58 -5.10
C ALA A 167 -20.51 5.50 -6.51
N GLY A 168 -19.97 4.36 -6.91
CA GLY A 168 -19.25 4.19 -8.17
C GLY A 168 -17.82 4.74 -8.15
N ILE A 169 -17.26 5.00 -6.96
CA ILE A 169 -15.88 5.44 -6.79
C ILE A 169 -15.23 4.55 -5.74
N GLY A 170 -14.59 3.49 -6.20
CA GLY A 170 -13.82 2.56 -5.40
C GLY A 170 -12.33 2.65 -5.71
N PHE A 171 -11.51 2.22 -4.76
CA PHE A 171 -10.06 2.24 -4.87
C PHE A 171 -9.45 0.91 -4.45
N ALA A 172 -8.47 0.46 -5.21
CA ALA A 172 -7.70 -0.73 -4.91
C ALA A 172 -6.19 -0.43 -4.91
N ILE A 173 -5.46 -1.13 -4.07
CA ILE A 173 -4.00 -1.10 -4.01
C ILE A 173 -3.48 -1.91 -5.20
N PRO A 174 -2.60 -1.35 -6.08
CA PRO A 174 -2.05 -2.08 -7.21
C PRO A 174 -1.28 -3.34 -6.78
N ILE A 175 -1.48 -4.46 -7.47
CA ILE A 175 -0.88 -5.74 -7.07
C ILE A 175 0.65 -5.72 -7.16
N ASN A 176 1.24 -4.99 -8.11
CA ASN A 176 2.70 -4.89 -8.21
C ASN A 176 3.30 -4.14 -7.02
N TYR A 177 2.59 -3.12 -6.50
CA TYR A 177 2.97 -2.48 -5.25
C TYR A 177 2.83 -3.45 -4.08
N ALA A 178 1.71 -4.16 -3.98
CA ALA A 178 1.50 -5.16 -2.94
C ALA A 178 2.58 -6.26 -2.94
N LYS A 179 3.00 -6.76 -4.11
CA LYS A 179 4.10 -7.73 -4.23
C LYS A 179 5.43 -7.22 -3.63
N ARG A 180 5.72 -5.91 -3.77
CA ARG A 180 6.92 -5.30 -3.15
C ARG A 180 6.79 -5.23 -1.63
N VAL A 181 5.63 -4.81 -1.13
CA VAL A 181 5.34 -4.74 0.30
C VAL A 181 5.37 -6.13 0.95
N LEU A 182 4.78 -7.14 0.32
CA LEU A 182 4.77 -8.51 0.83
C LEU A 182 6.18 -9.07 1.00
N ARG A 183 7.09 -8.83 0.05
CA ARG A 183 8.51 -9.22 0.21
C ARG A 183 9.16 -8.57 1.43
N GLN A 184 8.81 -7.32 1.75
CA GLN A 184 9.33 -6.66 2.95
C GLN A 184 8.74 -7.24 4.23
N ILE A 185 7.43 -7.56 4.23
CA ILE A 185 6.78 -8.22 5.37
C ILE A 185 7.44 -9.58 5.64
N GLU A 186 7.73 -10.36 4.60
CA GLU A 186 8.43 -11.66 4.72
C GLU A 186 9.84 -11.53 5.28
N GLN A 187 10.54 -10.42 5.02
CA GLN A 187 11.86 -10.12 5.58
C GLN A 187 11.79 -9.64 7.05
N ASN A 188 10.64 -9.17 7.50
CA ASN A 188 10.40 -8.58 8.82
C ASN A 188 9.27 -9.30 9.56
N VAL A 189 9.31 -10.62 9.61
CA VAL A 189 8.27 -11.46 10.22
C VAL A 189 7.99 -11.04 11.67
N GLY A 190 6.71 -10.96 12.02
CA GLY A 190 6.22 -10.55 13.33
C GLY A 190 6.17 -9.03 13.55
N GLN A 191 6.56 -8.23 12.55
CA GLN A 191 6.59 -6.78 12.68
C GLN A 191 5.44 -6.11 11.91
N ASN A 192 5.02 -4.95 12.44
CA ASN A 192 4.25 -3.98 11.68
C ASN A 192 5.22 -2.90 11.18
N ILE A 193 5.40 -2.80 9.87
CA ILE A 193 6.23 -1.77 9.24
C ILE A 193 5.46 -0.45 9.32
N ARG A 194 5.90 0.42 10.24
CA ARG A 194 5.26 1.71 10.50
C ARG A 194 5.67 2.78 9.49
N PRO A 195 4.83 3.82 9.30
CA PRO A 195 5.17 4.94 8.42
C PRO A 195 6.49 5.61 8.84
N ALA A 196 7.26 5.98 7.84
CA ALA A 196 8.45 6.78 8.01
C ALA A 196 8.34 8.07 7.20
N THR A 197 9.14 9.07 7.54
CA THR A 197 9.27 10.32 6.79
C THR A 197 10.72 10.57 6.40
N LEU A 198 10.89 11.22 5.25
CA LEU A 198 12.18 11.78 4.85
C LEU A 198 12.33 13.22 5.35
N GLY A 199 11.23 13.98 5.43
CA GLY A 199 11.22 15.37 5.87
C GLY A 199 11.81 16.33 4.83
N VAL A 200 11.33 16.21 3.58
CA VAL A 200 11.69 17.11 2.47
C VAL A 200 10.46 17.68 1.80
N MET A 201 10.60 18.92 1.31
CA MET A 201 9.73 19.48 0.31
C MET A 201 10.47 19.48 -1.03
N ALA A 202 9.92 18.79 -2.03
CA ALA A 202 10.52 18.66 -3.35
C ALA A 202 9.45 18.81 -4.44
N THR A 203 9.88 19.27 -5.62
CA THR A 203 9.02 19.49 -6.77
C THR A 203 9.77 19.24 -8.07
N THR A 204 9.05 19.13 -9.18
CA THR A 204 9.65 19.14 -10.50
C THR A 204 10.31 20.50 -10.75
N PRO A 205 11.61 20.57 -11.11
CA PRO A 205 12.30 21.84 -11.30
C PRO A 205 11.79 22.59 -12.52
N LEU A 206 11.58 23.91 -12.37
CA LEU A 206 11.28 24.81 -13.48
C LEU A 206 12.51 25.00 -14.39
N PRO A 207 12.36 25.41 -15.66
CA PRO A 207 13.47 25.63 -16.58
C PRO A 207 14.58 26.57 -16.03
N ASP A 208 14.19 27.64 -15.34
CA ASP A 208 15.13 28.57 -14.72
C ASP A 208 15.94 27.93 -13.58
N HIS A 209 15.31 27.06 -12.79
CA HIS A 209 16.01 26.29 -11.75
C HIS A 209 17.03 25.33 -12.38
N ARG A 210 16.68 24.64 -13.46
CA ARG A 210 17.59 23.74 -14.17
C ARG A 210 18.83 24.49 -14.65
N LYS A 211 18.66 25.64 -15.29
CA LYS A 211 19.75 26.46 -15.81
C LYS A 211 20.67 26.98 -14.69
N SER A 212 20.10 27.48 -13.58
CA SER A 212 20.87 28.06 -12.49
C SER A 212 21.64 27.02 -11.67
N LEU A 213 21.13 25.79 -11.59
CA LEU A 213 21.72 24.70 -10.82
C LEU A 213 22.51 23.70 -11.66
N GLY A 214 22.64 23.96 -12.98
CA GLY A 214 23.37 23.06 -13.88
C GLY A 214 22.70 21.68 -14.08
N ILE A 215 21.39 21.59 -13.88
CA ILE A 215 20.65 20.35 -14.08
C ILE A 215 20.41 20.15 -15.58
N PRO A 216 20.82 19.02 -16.19
CA PRO A 216 20.59 18.75 -17.60
C PRO A 216 19.10 18.86 -17.97
N ASN A 217 18.79 19.37 -19.17
CA ASN A 217 17.40 19.57 -19.59
C ASN A 217 16.62 18.27 -19.72
N ASP A 218 17.28 17.18 -20.04
CA ASP A 218 16.76 15.83 -20.21
C ASP A 218 16.79 15.01 -18.90
N ALA A 219 17.44 15.52 -17.82
CA ALA A 219 17.46 14.84 -16.55
C ALA A 219 16.06 14.74 -15.95
N VAL A 220 15.72 13.56 -15.46
CA VAL A 220 14.43 13.26 -14.82
C VAL A 220 14.64 13.16 -13.33
N GLY A 221 13.86 13.93 -12.55
CA GLY A 221 14.01 13.96 -11.12
C GLY A 221 13.20 15.04 -10.42
N VAL A 222 13.37 15.15 -9.10
CA VAL A 222 12.74 16.17 -8.25
C VAL A 222 13.80 17.02 -7.57
N LEU A 223 13.53 18.31 -7.47
CA LEU A 223 14.40 19.30 -6.80
C LEU A 223 13.94 19.50 -5.37
N VAL A 224 14.84 19.32 -4.42
CA VAL A 224 14.62 19.64 -3.00
C VAL A 224 14.69 21.16 -2.81
N TYR A 225 13.59 21.77 -2.39
CA TYR A 225 13.57 23.22 -2.13
C TYR A 225 13.51 23.56 -0.65
N ASP A 226 13.14 22.60 0.21
CA ASP A 226 13.21 22.77 1.66
C ASP A 226 13.40 21.45 2.40
N ILE A 227 13.96 21.50 3.60
CA ILE A 227 14.21 20.34 4.46
C ILE A 227 13.73 20.66 5.87
N GLU A 228 12.95 19.77 6.44
CA GLU A 228 12.48 19.91 7.81
C GLU A 228 13.65 19.77 8.81
N PRO A 229 13.77 20.67 9.78
CA PRO A 229 14.79 20.57 10.82
C PRO A 229 14.68 19.24 11.60
N ASN A 230 15.82 18.66 11.93
CA ASN A 230 15.95 17.36 12.63
C ASN A 230 15.35 16.15 11.89
N SER A 231 14.97 16.29 10.63
CA SER A 231 14.44 15.21 9.79
C SER A 231 15.50 14.15 9.44
N ALA A 232 15.04 13.04 8.85
CA ALA A 232 15.93 12.02 8.28
C ALA A 232 16.78 12.59 7.15
N ALA A 233 16.21 13.46 6.30
CA ALA A 233 16.91 14.12 5.21
C ALA A 233 18.10 14.97 5.72
N GLU A 234 17.85 15.85 6.70
CA GLU A 234 18.91 16.69 7.26
C GLU A 234 20.03 15.84 7.89
N LYS A 235 19.66 14.86 8.74
CA LYS A 235 20.62 13.96 9.38
C LYS A 235 21.37 13.08 8.37
N GLY A 236 20.73 12.71 7.28
CA GLY A 236 21.31 11.94 6.19
C GLY A 236 22.15 12.75 5.20
N GLY A 237 22.28 14.08 5.43
CA GLY A 237 23.13 14.96 4.64
C GLY A 237 22.51 15.44 3.33
N LEU A 238 21.19 15.27 3.12
CA LEU A 238 20.47 15.90 2.01
C LEU A 238 20.45 17.42 2.23
N ARG A 239 20.51 18.19 1.16
CA ARG A 239 20.56 19.64 1.20
C ARG A 239 19.52 20.28 0.29
N ARG A 240 19.17 21.50 0.59
CA ARG A 240 18.39 22.34 -0.32
C ARG A 240 19.12 22.46 -1.65
N TYR A 241 18.35 22.33 -2.73
CA TYR A 241 18.79 22.31 -4.13
C TYR A 241 19.48 21.01 -4.60
N ASP A 242 19.50 19.96 -3.80
CA ASP A 242 19.81 18.64 -4.35
C ASP A 242 18.73 18.23 -5.35
N PHE A 243 19.16 17.66 -6.45
CA PHE A 243 18.26 17.10 -7.46
C PHE A 243 18.28 15.59 -7.33
N ILE A 244 17.14 14.99 -6.94
CA ILE A 244 17.00 13.55 -6.69
C ILE A 244 16.59 12.90 -8.00
N GLU A 245 17.44 12.04 -8.55
CA GLU A 245 17.22 11.29 -9.79
C GLU A 245 16.71 9.87 -9.52
N GLY A 246 17.06 9.28 -8.37
CA GLY A 246 16.73 7.91 -8.05
C GLY A 246 16.62 7.65 -6.56
N ALA A 247 15.85 6.62 -6.25
CA ALA A 247 15.70 6.07 -4.90
C ALA A 247 15.69 4.54 -4.95
N ASN A 248 16.53 3.89 -4.14
CA ASN A 248 16.69 2.44 -4.08
C ASN A 248 16.91 1.77 -5.46
N GLY A 249 17.64 2.45 -6.36
CA GLY A 249 17.93 1.95 -7.71
C GLY A 249 16.79 2.17 -8.73
N LEU A 250 15.68 2.77 -8.33
CA LEU A 250 14.58 3.13 -9.22
C LEU A 250 14.61 4.62 -9.55
N SER A 251 14.22 4.98 -10.77
CA SER A 251 14.14 6.39 -11.20
C SER A 251 13.02 7.11 -10.43
N VAL A 252 13.32 8.33 -9.97
CA VAL A 252 12.34 9.25 -9.35
C VAL A 252 11.96 10.28 -10.40
N ARG A 253 10.75 10.20 -10.96
CA ARG A 253 10.23 11.13 -11.95
C ARG A 253 9.40 12.25 -11.34
N HIS A 254 8.67 11.89 -10.27
CA HIS A 254 7.78 12.79 -9.55
C HIS A 254 7.98 12.62 -8.03
N ILE A 255 7.49 13.58 -7.26
CA ILE A 255 7.56 13.53 -5.78
C ILE A 255 6.91 12.26 -5.21
N ASN A 256 5.91 11.73 -5.90
CA ASN A 256 5.20 10.53 -5.46
C ASN A 256 6.03 9.25 -5.62
N ASP A 257 6.90 9.18 -6.64
CA ASP A 257 7.89 8.09 -6.75
C ASP A 257 8.80 8.07 -5.51
N LEU A 258 9.25 9.25 -5.06
CA LEU A 258 10.04 9.37 -3.84
C LEU A 258 9.25 8.98 -2.58
N ARG A 259 8.00 9.46 -2.47
CA ARG A 259 7.09 9.10 -1.36
C ARG A 259 6.82 7.60 -1.30
N GLU A 260 6.63 6.96 -2.45
CA GLU A 260 6.48 5.51 -2.54
C GLU A 260 7.72 4.79 -2.00
N GLN A 261 8.93 5.20 -2.42
CA GLN A 261 10.17 4.58 -1.94
C GLN A 261 10.39 4.78 -0.43
N VAL A 262 10.07 5.96 0.11
CA VAL A 262 10.08 6.21 1.55
C VAL A 262 9.08 5.30 2.27
N GLY A 263 7.87 5.16 1.71
CA GLY A 263 6.85 4.28 2.24
C GLY A 263 7.26 2.82 2.24
N LEU A 264 7.86 2.35 1.16
CA LEU A 264 8.35 0.97 1.04
C LEU A 264 9.47 0.68 2.05
N VAL A 265 10.39 1.59 2.26
CA VAL A 265 11.49 1.41 3.23
C VAL A 265 10.98 1.33 4.66
N GLY A 266 10.01 2.16 5.03
CA GLY A 266 9.43 2.19 6.36
C GLY A 266 10.37 2.69 7.45
N LEU A 267 9.87 2.69 8.69
CA LEU A 267 10.58 3.16 9.87
C LEU A 267 11.79 2.26 10.20
N GLY A 268 12.94 2.90 10.41
CA GLY A 268 14.20 2.20 10.75
C GLY A 268 14.94 1.61 9.55
N GLY A 269 14.34 1.63 8.36
CA GLY A 269 15.03 1.21 7.15
C GLY A 269 15.94 2.31 6.58
N VAL A 270 16.73 1.99 5.56
CA VAL A 270 17.68 2.90 4.92
C VAL A 270 17.25 3.20 3.49
N LEU A 271 16.96 4.47 3.20
CA LEU A 271 16.67 4.96 1.86
C LEU A 271 17.98 5.33 1.16
N ARG A 272 18.24 4.76 -0.01
CA ARG A 272 19.39 5.09 -0.85
C ARG A 272 18.94 6.04 -1.94
N LEU A 273 19.50 7.24 -1.97
CA LEU A 273 19.19 8.26 -2.97
C LEU A 273 20.36 8.45 -3.92
N LYS A 274 20.08 8.49 -5.22
CA LYS A 274 20.99 9.03 -6.23
C LYS A 274 20.61 10.49 -6.45
N ILE A 275 21.56 11.40 -6.22
CA ILE A 275 21.34 12.85 -6.32
C ILE A 275 22.38 13.51 -7.22
N LEU A 276 22.03 14.65 -7.78
CA LEU A 276 22.93 15.60 -8.41
C LEU A 276 23.04 16.84 -7.49
N ARG A 277 24.25 17.15 -7.02
CA ARG A 277 24.59 18.32 -6.19
C ARG A 277 25.76 19.05 -6.83
N ASP A 278 25.62 20.34 -7.10
CA ASP A 278 26.69 21.16 -7.70
C ASP A 278 27.31 20.50 -8.94
N THR A 279 26.46 19.92 -9.81
CA THR A 279 26.83 19.16 -11.02
C THR A 279 27.57 17.82 -10.78
N GLN A 280 27.66 17.36 -9.53
CA GLN A 280 28.28 16.08 -9.18
C GLN A 280 27.22 15.05 -8.78
N GLU A 281 27.31 13.86 -9.37
CA GLU A 281 26.49 12.72 -8.94
C GLU A 281 26.98 12.19 -7.58
N MET A 282 26.07 11.93 -6.70
CA MET A 282 26.34 11.40 -5.36
C MET A 282 25.29 10.36 -4.94
N GLU A 283 25.68 9.45 -4.06
CA GLU A 283 24.75 8.55 -3.38
C GLU A 283 24.69 8.90 -1.90
N LEU A 284 23.49 9.00 -1.38
CA LEU A 284 23.23 9.16 0.06
C LEU A 284 22.47 7.95 0.59
N SER A 285 22.86 7.49 1.79
CA SER A 285 22.17 6.45 2.53
C SER A 285 21.54 7.07 3.77
N ILE A 286 20.22 7.20 3.78
CA ILE A 286 19.47 7.96 4.78
C ILE A 286 18.65 6.99 5.64
N PRO A 287 19.00 6.78 6.92
CA PRO A 287 18.15 6.05 7.85
C PRO A 287 16.84 6.81 8.08
N LEU A 288 15.71 6.16 7.83
CA LEU A 288 14.41 6.78 8.00
C LEU A 288 13.98 6.77 9.47
N VAL A 289 13.39 7.87 9.90
CA VAL A 289 12.88 8.08 11.25
C VAL A 289 11.34 8.10 11.24
N GLU A 290 10.75 7.97 12.42
CA GLU A 290 9.30 8.09 12.58
C GLU A 290 8.82 9.46 12.08
N ALA A 291 7.68 9.44 11.37
CA ALA A 291 7.02 10.68 11.00
C ALA A 291 6.68 11.46 12.27
N ALA A 292 7.19 12.67 12.42
CA ALA A 292 6.79 13.54 13.50
C ALA A 292 5.28 13.79 13.35
N TYR A 293 4.50 13.34 14.33
CA TYR A 293 3.07 13.56 14.34
C TYR A 293 2.83 15.07 14.51
N GLN A 294 2.63 15.79 13.42
CA GLN A 294 2.12 17.16 13.50
C GLN A 294 0.68 17.05 13.98
N LYS A 295 0.46 17.30 15.29
CA LYS A 295 -0.88 17.58 15.79
C LYS A 295 -1.39 18.78 14.98
N GLY A 296 -2.35 18.51 14.08
CA GLY A 296 -3.02 19.55 13.33
C GLY A 296 -3.49 20.65 14.27
N LYS A 297 -3.20 21.87 13.88
CA LYS A 297 -3.78 23.08 14.45
C LYS A 297 -5.20 23.24 13.92
#